data_97dad30603622bdd7a010c131d0a049e
#
_entry.id   97dad30603622bdd7a010c131d0a049e
#
_cell.length_a   1.000
_cell.length_b   1.000
_cell.length_c   1.000
_cell.angle_alpha   90.00
_cell.angle_beta   90.00
_cell.angle_gamma   90.00
#
_symmetry.space_group_name_H-M   'P 1'
#
loop_
_entity.id
_entity.type
_entity.pdbx_description
1 polymer ?
#
loop_
_entity_poly.entity_id
_entity_poly.type
_entity_poly.pdbx_seq_one_letter_code
_entity_poly.pdbx_strand_id
1 'polypeptide(L)'
;MGFQQEVGSGPFDVALAADGTAWVSNGLGKPPSSVAKYALVNGVLEQQFRRFLGQGLRGLSVDSLGNAWVASQTDSMVYVVRPDGSEIGPFNGGGMRGPWDTAVDGDENVWVANFGPLEPGTNFSGRLTKLCGHAHRCPIGKDVGDPISPDTGYTLPSAGSEVLLHNGDPLYGPDRPPSFIPMMRQTGLVIDQAGNIWTINNWKPNFDNDALLNPGGDGIVIFVGLAPPARHH
;
A
#
# COMPACT_ATOMS: atom_id res chain seq x y z
N MET A 1 -16.75 4.61 -26.39
CA MET A 1 -16.40 3.23 -26.71
C MET A 1 -15.72 2.64 -25.50
N GLY A 2 -16.07 1.43 -25.08
CA GLY A 2 -15.40 0.70 -24.01
C GLY A 2 -14.56 -0.42 -24.62
N PHE A 3 -13.40 -0.67 -24.02
CA PHE A 3 -12.55 -1.80 -24.40
C PHE A 3 -12.54 -2.80 -23.23
N GLN A 4 -12.65 -4.10 -23.55
CA GLN A 4 -12.47 -5.16 -22.60
C GLN A 4 -11.37 -6.09 -23.10
N GLN A 5 -10.38 -6.36 -22.26
CA GLN A 5 -9.31 -7.30 -22.55
C GLN A 5 -9.00 -8.13 -21.31
N GLU A 6 -8.74 -9.43 -21.48
CA GLU A 6 -8.19 -10.23 -20.40
C GLU A 6 -6.78 -9.77 -20.06
N VAL A 7 -6.61 -9.28 -18.81
CA VAL A 7 -5.33 -8.78 -18.31
C VAL A 7 -4.57 -9.81 -17.46
N GLY A 8 -5.03 -11.05 -17.43
CA GLY A 8 -4.47 -12.16 -16.66
C GLY A 8 -5.44 -12.70 -15.61
N SER A 9 -5.06 -13.78 -14.92
CA SER A 9 -5.91 -14.33 -13.87
C SER A 9 -5.73 -13.52 -12.58
N GLY A 10 -6.83 -13.00 -12.04
CA GLY A 10 -6.88 -12.29 -10.77
C GLY A 10 -6.23 -10.90 -10.77
N PRO A 11 -6.65 -10.00 -11.69
CA PRO A 11 -6.20 -8.62 -11.62
C PRO A 11 -6.63 -8.00 -10.29
N PHE A 12 -5.75 -7.22 -9.70
CA PHE A 12 -5.98 -6.58 -8.41
C PHE A 12 -6.06 -5.07 -8.54
N ASP A 13 -5.10 -4.47 -9.22
CA ASP A 13 -4.99 -3.02 -9.31
C ASP A 13 -4.46 -2.56 -10.66
N VAL A 14 -4.71 -1.28 -10.99
CA VAL A 14 -4.26 -0.62 -12.22
C VAL A 14 -3.77 0.79 -11.92
N ALA A 15 -2.59 1.14 -12.44
CA ALA A 15 -2.08 2.51 -12.43
C ALA A 15 -1.73 2.99 -13.84
N LEU A 16 -1.89 4.28 -14.07
CA LEU A 16 -1.52 4.93 -15.33
C LEU A 16 -0.16 5.61 -15.18
N ALA A 17 0.69 5.42 -16.17
CA ALA A 17 1.93 6.16 -16.29
C ALA A 17 1.72 7.47 -17.09
N ALA A 18 2.60 8.43 -16.91
CA ALA A 18 2.55 9.71 -17.60
C ALA A 18 2.63 9.59 -19.14
N ASP A 19 3.22 8.51 -19.65
CA ASP A 19 3.27 8.18 -21.09
C ASP A 19 1.96 7.60 -21.64
N GLY A 20 0.90 7.53 -20.82
CA GLY A 20 -0.41 6.99 -21.20
C GLY A 20 -0.49 5.47 -21.18
N THR A 21 0.55 4.77 -20.76
CA THR A 21 0.51 3.30 -20.56
C THR A 21 -0.15 2.94 -19.25
N ALA A 22 -0.75 1.75 -19.20
CA ALA A 22 -1.36 1.20 -17.99
C ALA A 22 -0.55 0.02 -17.45
N TRP A 23 -0.38 -0.02 -16.15
CA TRP A 23 0.22 -1.14 -15.44
C TRP A 23 -0.86 -1.86 -14.64
N VAL A 24 -0.84 -3.19 -14.68
CA VAL A 24 -1.83 -4.04 -13.98
C VAL A 24 -1.10 -5.07 -13.14
N SER A 25 -1.42 -5.11 -11.86
CA SER A 25 -1.00 -6.19 -10.97
C SER A 25 -2.00 -7.35 -11.00
N ASN A 26 -1.50 -8.57 -11.03
CA ASN A 26 -2.29 -9.81 -11.02
C ASN A 26 -1.82 -10.69 -9.85
N GLY A 27 -2.54 -10.62 -8.74
CA GLY A 27 -2.13 -11.26 -7.49
C GLY A 27 -3.18 -12.13 -6.83
N LEU A 28 -4.41 -12.17 -7.36
CA LEU A 28 -5.52 -12.97 -6.80
C LEU A 28 -5.61 -14.39 -7.39
N GLY A 29 -4.88 -14.66 -8.48
CA GLY A 29 -4.84 -15.96 -9.12
C GLY A 29 -3.87 -16.95 -8.46
N LYS A 30 -3.68 -18.09 -9.12
CA LYS A 30 -2.63 -19.06 -8.72
C LYS A 30 -1.24 -18.47 -8.95
N PRO A 31 -0.26 -18.77 -8.09
CA PRO A 31 1.13 -18.37 -8.29
C PRO A 31 1.70 -18.91 -9.62
N PRO A 32 2.70 -18.22 -10.21
CA PRO A 32 3.26 -16.93 -9.78
C PRO A 32 2.35 -15.76 -10.12
N SER A 33 2.37 -14.72 -9.27
CA SER A 33 1.74 -13.45 -9.55
C SER A 33 2.49 -12.70 -10.66
N SER A 34 1.85 -11.73 -11.30
CA SER A 34 2.48 -10.98 -12.40
C SER A 34 2.10 -9.52 -12.43
N VAL A 35 2.96 -8.72 -13.04
CA VAL A 35 2.67 -7.35 -13.47
C VAL A 35 2.73 -7.30 -14.99
N ALA A 36 1.79 -6.60 -15.60
CA ALA A 36 1.76 -6.40 -17.04
C ALA A 36 1.62 -4.93 -17.40
N LYS A 37 2.32 -4.51 -18.46
CA LYS A 37 2.23 -3.17 -19.04
C LYS A 37 1.43 -3.22 -20.34
N TYR A 38 0.52 -2.27 -20.51
CA TYR A 38 -0.34 -2.13 -21.67
C TYR A 38 -0.20 -0.73 -22.29
N ALA A 39 -0.29 -0.66 -23.59
CA ALA A 39 -0.38 0.60 -24.34
C ALA A 39 -1.63 0.60 -25.22
N LEU A 40 -2.17 1.78 -25.47
CA LEU A 40 -3.24 1.98 -26.44
C LEU A 40 -2.61 2.27 -27.80
N VAL A 41 -2.61 1.28 -28.70
CA VAL A 41 -2.04 1.38 -30.04
C VAL A 41 -3.17 1.38 -31.08
N ASN A 42 -3.33 2.44 -31.84
CA ASN A 42 -4.39 2.59 -32.82
C ASN A 42 -5.81 2.30 -32.29
N GLY A 43 -6.06 2.65 -31.04
CA GLY A 43 -7.34 2.41 -30.37
C GLY A 43 -7.53 0.97 -29.87
N VAL A 44 -6.51 0.15 -29.90
CA VAL A 44 -6.49 -1.21 -29.34
C VAL A 44 -5.57 -1.28 -28.14
N LEU A 45 -6.01 -1.89 -27.06
CA LEU A 45 -5.18 -2.11 -25.87
C LEU A 45 -4.25 -3.30 -26.14
N GLU A 46 -2.95 -3.05 -26.20
CA GLU A 46 -1.92 -4.05 -26.48
C GLU A 46 -1.03 -4.28 -25.25
N GLN A 47 -0.85 -5.56 -24.89
CA GLN A 47 0.12 -5.93 -23.85
C GLN A 47 1.54 -5.78 -24.39
N GLN A 48 2.31 -4.88 -23.78
CA GLN A 48 3.71 -4.65 -24.14
C GLN A 48 4.61 -5.77 -23.59
N PHE A 49 4.39 -6.12 -22.34
CA PHE A 49 5.03 -7.27 -21.70
C PHE A 49 4.27 -7.69 -20.42
N ARG A 50 4.71 -8.85 -19.89
CA ARG A 50 4.31 -9.32 -18.55
C ARG A 50 5.55 -9.84 -17.83
N ARG A 51 5.67 -9.52 -16.54
CA ARG A 51 6.70 -10.03 -15.64
C ARG A 51 6.06 -10.83 -14.54
N PHE A 52 6.58 -12.03 -14.32
CA PHE A 52 6.19 -12.87 -13.20
C PHE A 52 7.08 -12.51 -12.02
N LEU A 53 6.47 -12.05 -10.96
CA LEU A 53 7.10 -11.65 -9.71
C LEU A 53 6.63 -12.57 -8.61
N GLY A 54 7.07 -12.40 -7.39
CA GLY A 54 6.72 -13.12 -6.18
C GLY A 54 5.27 -13.61 -6.04
N GLN A 55 4.71 -13.51 -4.86
CA GLN A 55 3.37 -14.03 -4.59
C GLN A 55 2.48 -12.98 -3.92
N GLY A 56 1.18 -13.03 -4.24
CA GLY A 56 0.20 -12.17 -3.60
C GLY A 56 0.41 -10.70 -3.91
N LEU A 57 0.67 -10.35 -5.17
CA LEU A 57 0.74 -8.96 -5.61
C LEU A 57 -0.60 -8.26 -5.34
N ARG A 58 -0.51 -7.02 -4.89
CA ARG A 58 -1.62 -6.15 -4.51
C ARG A 58 -1.53 -4.83 -5.27
N GLY A 59 -1.79 -3.72 -4.60
CA GLY A 59 -1.76 -2.40 -5.17
C GLY A 59 -0.43 -2.01 -5.78
N LEU A 60 -0.47 -1.07 -6.69
CA LEU A 60 0.70 -0.56 -7.39
C LEU A 60 0.58 0.94 -7.69
N SER A 61 1.72 1.60 -7.74
CA SER A 61 1.85 2.98 -8.21
C SER A 61 2.95 3.12 -9.24
N VAL A 62 2.93 4.21 -10.01
CA VAL A 62 3.96 4.49 -11.01
C VAL A 62 4.65 5.80 -10.68
N ASP A 63 5.99 5.80 -10.67
CA ASP A 63 6.80 7.00 -10.44
C ASP A 63 6.97 7.83 -11.72
N SER A 64 7.62 8.99 -11.62
CA SER A 64 7.84 9.90 -12.76
C SER A 64 8.76 9.33 -13.85
N LEU A 65 9.53 8.30 -13.54
CA LEU A 65 10.37 7.57 -14.51
C LEU A 65 9.59 6.45 -15.20
N GLY A 66 8.32 6.23 -14.82
CA GLY A 66 7.46 5.17 -15.35
C GLY A 66 7.70 3.81 -14.71
N ASN A 67 8.47 3.71 -13.62
CA ASN A 67 8.64 2.45 -12.90
C ASN A 67 7.38 2.11 -12.11
N ALA A 68 6.94 0.86 -12.20
CA ALA A 68 5.84 0.35 -11.38
C ALA A 68 6.36 -0.22 -10.06
N TRP A 69 5.91 0.34 -8.96
CA TRP A 69 6.18 -0.11 -7.59
C TRP A 69 5.00 -0.96 -7.10
N VAL A 70 5.24 -2.21 -6.83
CA VAL A 70 4.17 -3.21 -6.63
C VAL A 70 4.30 -3.85 -5.26
N ALA A 71 3.26 -3.74 -4.46
CA ALA A 71 3.18 -4.39 -3.16
C ALA A 71 2.99 -5.91 -3.31
N SER A 72 3.76 -6.70 -2.57
CA SER A 72 3.61 -8.14 -2.46
C SER A 72 3.32 -8.52 -1.01
N GLN A 73 2.06 -8.81 -0.73
CA GLN A 73 1.60 -9.13 0.63
C GLN A 73 2.25 -10.40 1.18
N THR A 74 2.25 -11.46 0.37
CA THR A 74 2.73 -12.77 0.81
C THR A 74 4.24 -12.77 1.08
N ASP A 75 5.00 -12.09 0.23
CA ASP A 75 6.46 -12.04 0.37
C ASP A 75 6.93 -10.97 1.37
N SER A 76 6.03 -10.07 1.79
CA SER A 76 6.35 -8.87 2.59
C SER A 76 7.43 -8.01 1.94
N MET A 77 7.29 -7.77 0.63
CA MET A 77 8.25 -7.02 -0.20
C MET A 77 7.54 -6.07 -1.14
N VAL A 78 8.30 -5.11 -1.67
CA VAL A 78 7.92 -4.27 -2.81
C VAL A 78 8.83 -4.62 -3.99
N TYR A 79 8.21 -4.95 -5.12
CA TYR A 79 8.89 -5.18 -6.39
C TYR A 79 8.83 -3.92 -7.25
N VAL A 80 9.86 -3.72 -8.07
CA VAL A 80 9.89 -2.61 -9.02
C VAL A 80 10.17 -3.13 -10.42
N VAL A 81 9.31 -2.73 -11.37
CA VAL A 81 9.48 -3.06 -12.79
C VAL A 81 9.62 -1.77 -13.58
N ARG A 82 10.71 -1.66 -14.33
CA ARG A 82 10.98 -0.50 -15.19
C ARG A 82 10.14 -0.51 -16.47
N PRO A 83 10.03 0.63 -17.17
CA PRO A 83 9.31 0.72 -18.43
C PRO A 83 9.73 -0.27 -19.51
N ASP A 84 10.99 -0.71 -19.49
CA ASP A 84 11.56 -1.71 -20.41
C ASP A 84 11.33 -3.16 -19.95
N GLY A 85 10.71 -3.34 -18.79
CA GLY A 85 10.44 -4.63 -18.17
C GLY A 85 11.58 -5.21 -17.36
N SER A 86 12.69 -4.50 -17.18
CA SER A 86 13.73 -4.92 -16.23
C SER A 86 13.28 -4.69 -14.79
N GLU A 87 13.82 -5.48 -13.86
CA GLU A 87 13.42 -5.46 -12.45
C GLU A 87 14.52 -4.85 -11.58
N ILE A 88 14.13 -4.19 -10.50
CA ILE A 88 15.01 -3.79 -9.40
C ILE A 88 14.37 -4.21 -8.06
N GLY A 89 15.21 -4.52 -7.09
CA GLY A 89 14.76 -5.07 -5.80
C GLY A 89 14.70 -6.61 -5.84
N PRO A 90 13.80 -7.27 -5.09
CA PRO A 90 12.76 -6.69 -4.25
C PRO A 90 13.30 -5.97 -3.01
N PHE A 91 12.47 -5.10 -2.43
CA PHE A 91 12.81 -4.26 -1.28
C PHE A 91 11.95 -4.59 -0.06
N ASN A 92 12.54 -4.43 1.13
CA ASN A 92 11.86 -4.58 2.41
C ASN A 92 12.47 -3.64 3.47
N GLY A 93 12.04 -3.76 4.72
CA GLY A 93 12.52 -2.96 5.84
C GLY A 93 11.62 -1.76 6.15
N GLY A 94 12.06 -0.87 7.06
CA GLY A 94 11.31 0.32 7.44
C GLY A 94 9.91 0.04 7.99
N GLY A 95 9.74 -1.07 8.69
CA GLY A 95 8.45 -1.51 9.22
C GLY A 95 7.56 -2.24 8.22
N MET A 96 8.03 -2.57 7.04
CA MET A 96 7.24 -3.28 6.02
C MET A 96 6.78 -4.64 6.54
N ARG A 97 5.47 -4.89 6.38
CA ARG A 97 4.86 -6.12 6.85
C ARG A 97 3.54 -6.39 6.12
N GLY A 98 3.56 -7.35 5.20
CA GLY A 98 2.42 -7.63 4.35
C GLY A 98 1.93 -6.41 3.57
N PRO A 99 2.79 -5.78 2.75
CA PRO A 99 2.42 -4.58 1.99
C PRO A 99 1.20 -4.85 1.12
N TRP A 100 0.28 -3.87 1.09
CA TRP A 100 -0.98 -4.01 0.35
C TRP A 100 -1.12 -3.00 -0.77
N ASP A 101 -0.63 -1.79 -0.57
CA ASP A 101 -0.77 -0.72 -1.55
C ASP A 101 0.43 0.22 -1.51
N THR A 102 0.68 0.95 -2.60
CA THR A 102 1.75 1.92 -2.73
C THR A 102 1.26 3.24 -3.28
N ALA A 103 1.93 4.34 -2.92
CA ALA A 103 1.73 5.66 -3.53
C ALA A 103 3.06 6.42 -3.60
N VAL A 104 3.26 7.20 -4.66
CA VAL A 104 4.45 8.02 -4.87
C VAL A 104 4.17 9.45 -4.41
N ASP A 105 5.07 10.03 -3.57
CA ASP A 105 4.96 11.41 -3.12
C ASP A 105 5.63 12.41 -4.09
N GLY A 106 5.49 13.71 -3.82
CA GLY A 106 6.04 14.75 -4.68
C GLY A 106 7.56 14.81 -4.73
N ASP A 107 8.25 14.12 -3.83
CA ASP A 107 9.70 13.94 -3.84
C ASP A 107 10.12 12.56 -4.36
N GLU A 108 9.21 11.89 -5.03
CA GLU A 108 9.44 10.56 -5.62
C GLU A 108 9.74 9.46 -4.59
N ASN A 109 9.40 9.66 -3.31
CA ASN A 109 9.47 8.56 -2.36
C ASN A 109 8.20 7.70 -2.45
N VAL A 110 8.35 6.43 -2.15
CA VAL A 110 7.26 5.47 -2.22
C VAL A 110 6.75 5.14 -0.83
N TRP A 111 5.50 5.42 -0.60
CA TRP A 111 4.79 5.08 0.62
C TRP A 111 4.07 3.76 0.43
N VAL A 112 4.08 2.94 1.47
CA VAL A 112 3.54 1.58 1.45
C VAL A 112 2.55 1.42 2.61
N ALA A 113 1.33 1.09 2.28
CA ALA A 113 0.32 0.67 3.24
C ALA A 113 0.54 -0.80 3.61
N ASN A 114 0.66 -1.12 4.90
CA ASN A 114 0.93 -2.47 5.36
C ASN A 114 -0.33 -3.09 5.96
N PHE A 115 -0.72 -4.22 5.42
CA PHE A 115 -1.83 -5.02 5.93
C PHE A 115 -1.44 -5.77 7.21
N GLY A 116 -0.17 -6.11 7.36
CA GLY A 116 0.33 -6.91 8.47
C GLY A 116 0.14 -8.42 8.28
N PRO A 117 0.68 -9.22 9.20
CA PRO A 117 0.53 -10.66 9.16
C PRO A 117 -0.89 -11.08 9.52
N LEU A 118 -1.29 -12.21 8.99
CA LEU A 118 -2.57 -12.88 9.31
C LEU A 118 -2.47 -13.78 10.55
N GLU A 119 -1.32 -13.81 11.25
CA GLU A 119 -1.08 -14.72 12.36
C GLU A 119 -1.94 -14.38 13.59
N PRO A 120 -2.63 -15.36 14.17
CA PRO A 120 -3.38 -15.18 15.40
C PRO A 120 -2.46 -14.74 16.56
N GLY A 121 -2.91 -13.83 17.40
CA GLY A 121 -2.19 -13.39 18.60
C GLY A 121 -1.11 -12.34 18.39
N THR A 122 -0.89 -11.86 17.16
CA THR A 122 -0.03 -10.71 16.90
C THR A 122 -0.82 -9.41 17.08
N ASN A 123 -0.23 -8.43 17.78
CA ASN A 123 -0.78 -7.08 17.80
C ASN A 123 -0.79 -6.54 16.37
N PHE A 124 -1.97 -6.40 15.80
CA PHE A 124 -2.19 -5.84 14.47
C PHE A 124 -1.98 -4.33 14.53
N SER A 125 -0.75 -3.89 14.59
CA SER A 125 -0.45 -2.49 14.40
C SER A 125 -0.13 -2.27 12.92
N GLY A 126 -1.10 -1.76 12.19
CA GLY A 126 -0.88 -1.25 10.84
C GLY A 126 0.11 -0.12 10.88
N ARG A 127 0.88 0.01 9.82
CA ARG A 127 1.93 1.02 9.69
C ARG A 127 2.12 1.44 8.26
N LEU A 128 2.71 2.58 8.05
CA LEU A 128 3.19 3.00 6.76
C LEU A 128 4.70 2.82 6.70
N THR A 129 5.20 2.33 5.59
CA THR A 129 6.63 2.32 5.26
C THR A 129 6.90 3.41 4.23
N LYS A 130 8.07 4.03 4.28
CA LYS A 130 8.55 4.96 3.26
C LYS A 130 9.87 4.46 2.71
N LEU A 131 9.92 4.30 1.39
CA LEU A 131 11.11 3.91 0.65
C LEU A 131 11.63 5.09 -0.17
N CYS A 132 12.93 5.17 -0.36
CA CYS A 132 13.49 6.10 -1.34
C CYS A 132 13.16 5.63 -2.75
N GLY A 133 12.48 6.45 -3.54
CA GLY A 133 12.05 6.07 -4.90
C GLY A 133 12.95 6.60 -6.02
N HIS A 134 13.78 7.64 -5.76
CA HIS A 134 14.55 8.28 -6.82
C HIS A 134 15.98 8.61 -6.36
N ALA A 135 16.98 8.12 -7.08
CA ALA A 135 18.40 8.17 -6.68
C ALA A 135 18.90 9.57 -6.29
N HIS A 136 18.48 10.62 -7.01
CA HIS A 136 18.89 11.99 -6.71
C HIS A 136 18.15 12.64 -5.54
N ARG A 137 17.19 11.93 -4.94
CA ARG A 137 16.36 12.41 -3.82
C ARG A 137 16.52 11.55 -2.57
N CYS A 138 17.25 10.44 -2.67
CA CYS A 138 17.56 9.62 -1.52
C CYS A 138 18.42 10.40 -0.51
N PRO A 139 18.16 10.23 0.79
CA PRO A 139 19.06 10.73 1.82
C PRO A 139 20.50 10.20 1.62
N ILE A 140 21.49 10.95 2.10
CA ILE A 140 22.90 10.53 2.01
C ILE A 140 23.08 9.14 2.62
N GLY A 141 23.71 8.23 1.85
CA GLY A 141 23.94 6.85 2.25
C GLY A 141 22.75 5.91 2.05
N LYS A 142 21.71 6.36 1.32
CA LYS A 142 20.57 5.56 0.92
C LYS A 142 20.49 5.47 -0.60
N ASP A 143 20.11 4.29 -1.08
CA ASP A 143 19.86 4.00 -2.49
C ASP A 143 18.35 3.85 -2.77
N VAL A 144 17.98 3.77 -4.05
CA VAL A 144 16.60 3.50 -4.47
C VAL A 144 16.13 2.17 -3.88
N GLY A 145 14.98 2.20 -3.23
CA GLY A 145 14.39 1.07 -2.54
C GLY A 145 14.77 0.94 -1.06
N ASP A 146 15.79 1.69 -0.61
CA ASP A 146 16.12 1.68 0.81
C ASP A 146 15.02 2.31 1.65
N PRO A 147 14.72 1.72 2.82
CA PRO A 147 13.77 2.31 3.74
C PRO A 147 14.32 3.60 4.33
N ILE A 148 13.48 4.65 4.31
CA ILE A 148 13.73 5.95 4.93
C ILE A 148 12.71 6.28 6.02
N SER A 149 11.77 5.37 6.27
CA SER A 149 10.97 5.34 7.49
C SER A 149 11.74 4.69 8.64
N PRO A 150 11.35 4.93 9.92
CA PRO A 150 11.86 4.18 11.05
C PRO A 150 11.67 2.66 10.87
N ASP A 151 12.50 1.84 11.51
CA ASP A 151 12.39 0.38 11.45
C ASP A 151 11.03 -0.15 11.93
N THR A 152 10.32 0.63 12.74
CA THR A 152 8.96 0.34 13.19
C THR A 152 7.89 0.79 12.19
N GLY A 153 8.25 1.52 11.15
CA GLY A 153 7.33 2.24 10.28
C GLY A 153 6.69 3.45 10.97
N TYR A 154 5.82 4.16 10.24
CA TYR A 154 4.97 5.21 10.82
C TYR A 154 3.67 4.57 11.30
N THR A 155 3.36 4.79 12.57
CA THR A 155 2.12 4.31 13.19
C THR A 155 1.55 5.38 14.09
N LEU A 156 0.28 5.27 14.41
CA LEU A 156 -0.34 6.09 15.43
C LEU A 156 -0.22 5.39 16.78
N PRO A 157 -0.03 6.14 17.87
CA PRO A 157 -0.02 5.54 19.19
C PRO A 157 -1.35 4.80 19.41
N SER A 158 -1.28 3.55 19.87
CA SER A 158 -2.41 2.89 20.47
C SER A 158 -2.66 3.55 21.83
N ALA A 159 -3.21 4.75 21.79
CA ALA A 159 -3.53 5.44 23.03
C ALA A 159 -4.74 4.76 23.63
N GLY A 160 -4.68 4.44 24.91
CA GLY A 160 -5.81 4.03 25.71
C GLY A 160 -6.85 5.15 25.88
N SER A 161 -7.24 5.79 24.79
CA SER A 161 -8.39 6.67 24.80
C SER A 161 -9.64 5.80 24.65
N GLU A 162 -10.54 5.99 25.58
CA GLU A 162 -11.86 5.39 25.57
C GLU A 162 -12.57 5.73 24.26
N VAL A 163 -13.06 4.72 23.55
CA VAL A 163 -13.89 4.95 22.38
C VAL A 163 -15.31 5.14 22.84
N LEU A 164 -15.86 6.30 22.54
CA LEU A 164 -17.21 6.65 22.87
C LEU A 164 -18.14 6.45 21.66
N LEU A 165 -19.35 5.98 21.93
CA LEU A 165 -20.46 6.05 21.00
C LEU A 165 -20.87 7.52 20.79
N HIS A 166 -21.63 7.80 19.74
CA HIS A 166 -22.12 9.15 19.43
C HIS A 166 -22.95 9.79 20.56
N ASN A 167 -23.52 8.98 21.44
CA ASN A 167 -24.28 9.43 22.62
C ASN A 167 -23.38 9.67 23.86
N GLY A 168 -22.06 9.47 23.75
CA GLY A 168 -21.09 9.66 24.82
C GLY A 168 -20.87 8.43 25.70
N ASP A 169 -21.57 7.34 25.49
CA ASP A 169 -21.35 6.11 26.24
C ASP A 169 -20.09 5.38 25.73
N PRO A 170 -19.33 4.72 26.63
CA PRO A 170 -18.24 3.85 26.22
C PRO A 170 -18.72 2.75 25.26
N LEU A 171 -18.03 2.57 24.14
CA LEU A 171 -18.31 1.51 23.17
C LEU A 171 -18.21 0.12 23.83
N TYR A 172 -17.38 0.01 24.84
CA TYR A 172 -17.21 -1.19 25.66
C TYR A 172 -17.70 -0.91 27.07
N GLY A 173 -18.52 -1.80 27.60
CA GLY A 173 -18.95 -1.70 28.99
C GLY A 173 -17.76 -1.69 29.96
N PRO A 174 -18.02 -1.43 31.25
CA PRO A 174 -17.00 -1.14 32.28
C PRO A 174 -15.95 -2.24 32.50
N ASP A 175 -16.17 -3.44 31.99
CA ASP A 175 -15.33 -4.61 32.25
C ASP A 175 -14.24 -4.84 31.19
N ARG A 176 -14.07 -3.95 30.21
CA ARG A 176 -13.05 -4.12 29.16
C ARG A 176 -12.17 -2.88 29.05
N PRO A 177 -10.83 -3.07 29.04
CA PRO A 177 -9.93 -1.94 28.87
C PRO A 177 -10.15 -1.33 27.49
N PRO A 178 -10.30 -0.01 27.39
CA PRO A 178 -10.44 0.70 26.13
C PRO A 178 -9.11 0.69 25.41
N SER A 179 -8.86 -0.29 24.56
CA SER A 179 -7.69 -0.27 23.67
C SER A 179 -8.14 0.04 22.26
N PHE A 180 -7.94 1.27 21.84
CA PHE A 180 -8.14 1.68 20.46
C PHE A 180 -6.83 1.55 19.69
N ILE A 181 -6.81 0.71 18.66
CA ILE A 181 -5.72 0.65 17.69
C ILE A 181 -6.21 1.34 16.41
N PRO A 182 -5.84 2.60 16.18
CA PRO A 182 -6.36 3.36 15.05
C PRO A 182 -5.92 2.80 13.70
N MET A 183 -4.76 2.15 13.64
CA MET A 183 -4.24 1.51 12.45
C MET A 183 -4.09 0.02 12.67
N MET A 184 -4.92 -0.77 11.98
CA MET A 184 -4.85 -2.23 12.04
C MET A 184 -4.33 -2.83 10.74
N ARG A 185 -5.07 -2.69 9.66
CA ARG A 185 -4.78 -3.26 8.36
C ARG A 185 -5.07 -2.25 7.27
N GLN A 186 -4.03 -1.69 6.70
CA GLN A 186 -4.17 -0.73 5.62
C GLN A 186 -4.35 -1.46 4.31
N THR A 187 -5.42 -1.11 3.58
CA THR A 187 -5.77 -1.72 2.29
C THR A 187 -5.89 -0.70 1.16
N GLY A 188 -5.52 0.53 1.40
CA GLY A 188 -5.49 1.57 0.40
C GLY A 188 -4.70 2.77 0.91
N LEU A 189 -4.07 3.47 -0.01
CA LEU A 189 -3.20 4.61 0.27
C LEU A 189 -3.28 5.63 -0.86
N VAL A 190 -3.53 6.88 -0.50
CA VAL A 190 -3.42 8.00 -1.44
C VAL A 190 -2.76 9.20 -0.76
N ILE A 191 -2.07 10.01 -1.56
CA ILE A 191 -1.44 11.25 -1.11
C ILE A 191 -2.14 12.39 -1.83
N ASP A 192 -2.65 13.37 -1.08
CA ASP A 192 -3.32 14.52 -1.66
C ASP A 192 -2.33 15.65 -2.01
N GLN A 193 -2.86 16.70 -2.65
CA GLN A 193 -2.09 17.86 -3.07
C GLN A 193 -1.50 18.68 -1.91
N ALA A 194 -1.98 18.50 -0.69
CA ALA A 194 -1.46 19.15 0.49
C ALA A 194 -0.39 18.30 1.22
N GLY A 195 -0.10 17.10 0.71
CA GLY A 195 0.84 16.16 1.33
C GLY A 195 0.26 15.38 2.50
N ASN A 196 -1.06 15.30 2.60
CA ASN A 196 -1.69 14.41 3.55
C ASN A 196 -1.73 13.00 2.99
N ILE A 197 -1.43 12.03 3.84
CA ILE A 197 -1.55 10.61 3.50
C ILE A 197 -2.87 10.10 4.05
N TRP A 198 -3.73 9.64 3.17
CA TRP A 198 -5.00 9.02 3.49
C TRP A 198 -4.86 7.52 3.34
N THR A 199 -5.14 6.75 4.40
CA THR A 199 -5.09 5.30 4.34
C THR A 199 -6.38 4.69 4.84
N ILE A 200 -6.81 3.65 4.15
CA ILE A 200 -8.02 2.91 4.48
C ILE A 200 -7.67 1.80 5.46
N ASN A 201 -8.38 1.77 6.58
CA ASN A 201 -8.25 0.80 7.64
C ASN A 201 -9.58 0.03 7.76
N ASN A 202 -9.80 -0.95 6.88
CA ASN A 202 -11.13 -1.52 6.65
C ASN A 202 -11.24 -3.02 6.94
N TRP A 203 -10.26 -3.62 7.58
CA TRP A 203 -10.31 -5.04 7.88
C TRP A 203 -10.07 -5.33 9.36
N LYS A 204 -11.07 -5.91 10.00
CA LYS A 204 -10.95 -6.45 11.36
C LYS A 204 -10.58 -7.93 11.30
N PRO A 205 -9.59 -8.38 12.09
CA PRO A 205 -9.36 -9.81 12.25
C PRO A 205 -10.51 -10.41 13.07
N ASN A 206 -11.03 -11.54 12.62
CA ASN A 206 -12.08 -12.34 13.26
C ASN A 206 -13.41 -11.61 13.56
N PHE A 207 -14.38 -11.89 12.73
CA PHE A 207 -15.72 -11.29 12.79
C PHE A 207 -16.51 -11.63 14.06
N ASP A 208 -16.18 -12.71 14.76
CA ASP A 208 -17.06 -13.24 15.80
C ASP A 208 -16.70 -12.89 17.25
N ASN A 209 -15.44 -12.58 17.56
CA ASN A 209 -15.02 -12.32 18.95
C ASN A 209 -14.16 -11.07 19.15
N ASP A 210 -13.35 -10.67 18.19
CA ASP A 210 -12.35 -9.60 18.39
C ASP A 210 -12.84 -8.21 17.95
N ALA A 211 -13.93 -8.14 17.20
CA ALA A 211 -14.53 -6.85 16.80
C ALA A 211 -14.93 -5.98 18.00
N LEU A 212 -15.25 -6.62 19.13
CA LEU A 212 -15.57 -5.94 20.38
C LEU A 212 -14.34 -5.61 21.22
N LEU A 213 -13.20 -6.27 20.95
CA LEU A 213 -11.94 -6.08 21.70
C LEU A 213 -11.05 -5.02 21.05
N ASN A 214 -11.26 -4.72 19.79
CA ASN A 214 -10.44 -3.79 19.04
C ASN A 214 -11.31 -2.94 18.10
N PRO A 215 -11.70 -1.74 18.50
CA PRO A 215 -12.55 -0.85 17.73
C PRO A 215 -11.86 -0.25 16.50
N GLY A 216 -10.52 -0.36 16.41
CA GLY A 216 -9.78 0.04 15.21
C GLY A 216 -10.13 -0.86 14.01
N GLY A 217 -9.78 -0.43 12.81
CA GLY A 217 -9.95 -1.23 11.61
C GLY A 217 -11.21 -0.93 10.79
N ASP A 218 -12.00 0.05 11.17
CA ASP A 218 -13.12 0.56 10.37
C ASP A 218 -12.97 2.06 10.24
N GLY A 219 -12.40 2.52 9.15
CA GLY A 219 -12.32 3.95 8.92
C GLY A 219 -11.16 4.39 8.07
N ILE A 220 -11.00 5.68 8.00
CA ILE A 220 -9.90 6.35 7.30
C ILE A 220 -8.98 6.97 8.34
N VAL A 221 -7.69 6.75 8.17
CA VAL A 221 -6.65 7.41 8.95
C VAL A 221 -5.97 8.44 8.06
N ILE A 222 -5.75 9.63 8.59
CA ILE A 222 -5.12 10.74 7.87
C ILE A 222 -3.86 11.17 8.62
N PHE A 223 -2.72 11.13 7.94
CA PHE A 223 -1.48 11.74 8.40
C PHE A 223 -1.33 13.10 7.73
N VAL A 224 -1.57 14.15 8.48
CA VAL A 224 -1.58 15.52 7.95
C VAL A 224 -0.14 16.01 7.70
N GLY A 225 0.16 16.38 6.44
CA GLY A 225 1.44 16.98 6.05
C GLY A 225 2.65 16.06 6.21
N LEU A 226 2.46 14.74 6.25
CA LEU A 226 3.56 13.78 6.45
C LEU A 226 4.35 13.53 5.16
N ALA A 227 3.73 13.66 4.00
CA ALA A 227 4.37 13.49 2.70
C ALA A 227 4.56 14.84 2.00
N PRO A 228 5.57 14.99 1.13
CA PRO A 228 5.56 16.02 0.11
C PRO A 228 4.30 15.91 -0.77
N PRO A 229 3.70 17.05 -1.15
CA PRO A 229 2.49 17.06 -1.97
C PRO A 229 2.64 16.23 -3.25
N ALA A 230 1.65 15.39 -3.56
CA ALA A 230 1.66 14.62 -4.79
C ALA A 230 1.71 15.55 -6.02
N ARG A 231 2.52 15.19 -6.99
CA ARG A 231 2.58 15.91 -8.27
C ARG A 231 1.61 15.24 -9.23
N HIS A 232 0.77 16.05 -9.88
CA HIS A 232 0.00 15.56 -11.01
C HIS A 232 0.94 15.42 -12.22
N HIS A 233 1.04 14.25 -12.75
CA HIS A 233 1.73 13.95 -13.98
C HIS A 233 0.74 13.87 -15.12
#